data_028057e7063c2bd0c7d54f3574fc9489
#
_entry.id   028057e7063c2bd0c7d54f3574fc9489
#
_cell.length_a   1.000
_cell.length_b   1.000
_cell.length_c   1.000
_cell.angle_alpha   90.00
_cell.angle_beta   90.00
_cell.angle_gamma   90.00
#
_symmetry.space_group_name_H-M   'P 1'
#
loop_
_entity.id
_entity.type
_entity.pdbx_description
1 polymer ?
#
loop_
_entity_poly.entity_id
_entity_poly.type
_entity_poly.pdbx_seq_one_letter_code
_entity_poly.pdbx_strand_id
1 'polypeptide(L)'
;EGMGFVRDYTLAELKRLHIYADENPSQCILTMEEVFDLAEQRLRTGLKLNIELKTSVYPYPGMEEKLVELVYKKGRAGNVVYSSFYTLSLERVREIDPKAQIGVLDGKVSDCLYKLRGCQADALHPFWRGMDLTAEQLKGYTIRAWMSGHLYPEKPTGGRLDFAQLEAQGITDIILNEPEAYLK
;
A
#
# COMPACT_ATOMS: atom_id res chain seq x y z
N GLU A 1 -9.27 16.74 9.72
CA GLU A 1 -10.33 17.37 10.54
C GLU A 1 -11.71 16.74 10.35
N GLY A 2 -11.79 15.45 10.10
CA GLY A 2 -13.06 14.72 10.07
C GLY A 2 -13.10 13.66 11.15
N MET A 3 -14.28 13.32 11.66
CA MET A 3 -14.51 12.22 12.58
C MET A 3 -15.53 11.25 11.99
N GLY A 4 -15.26 9.94 12.05
CA GLY A 4 -16.15 8.91 11.54
C GLY A 4 -15.52 8.10 10.42
N PHE A 5 -16.34 7.33 9.70
CA PHE A 5 -15.88 6.45 8.64
C PHE A 5 -16.10 7.10 7.27
N VAL A 6 -15.19 6.84 6.33
CA VAL A 6 -15.28 7.37 4.95
C VAL A 6 -16.65 7.08 4.31
N ARG A 7 -17.22 5.90 4.59
CA ARG A 7 -18.55 5.50 4.06
C ARG A 7 -19.73 6.37 4.54
N ASP A 8 -19.55 7.12 5.62
CA ASP A 8 -20.59 7.94 6.22
C ASP A 8 -20.64 9.35 5.57
N TYR A 9 -19.72 9.62 4.64
CA TYR A 9 -19.58 10.90 3.94
C TYR A 9 -19.85 10.75 2.45
N THR A 10 -20.43 11.78 1.86
CA THR A 10 -20.42 11.93 0.42
C THR A 10 -19.04 12.39 -0.07
N LEU A 11 -18.74 12.17 -1.35
CA LEU A 11 -17.50 12.67 -1.95
C LEU A 11 -17.34 14.18 -1.78
N ALA A 12 -18.44 14.95 -1.92
CA ALA A 12 -18.42 16.40 -1.75
C ALA A 12 -18.06 16.83 -0.32
N GLU A 13 -18.46 16.06 0.68
CA GLU A 13 -18.08 16.29 2.09
C GLU A 13 -16.61 15.94 2.32
N LEU A 14 -16.15 14.78 1.81
CA LEU A 14 -14.74 14.39 1.91
C LEU A 14 -13.80 15.42 1.26
N LYS A 15 -14.20 16.00 0.12
CA LYS A 15 -13.42 17.03 -0.57
C LYS A 15 -13.29 18.34 0.21
N ARG A 16 -14.15 18.58 1.19
CA ARG A 16 -14.08 19.77 2.08
C ARG A 16 -13.16 19.55 3.29
N LEU A 17 -12.75 18.30 3.55
CA LEU A 17 -11.82 18.01 4.63
C LEU A 17 -10.40 18.39 4.21
N HIS A 18 -9.72 19.14 5.08
CA HIS A 18 -8.32 19.48 4.91
C HIS A 18 -7.43 18.46 5.63
N ILE A 19 -6.40 17.99 4.94
CA ILE A 19 -5.38 17.09 5.49
C ILE A 19 -4.15 17.93 5.80
N TYR A 20 -3.57 17.77 6.98
CA TYR A 20 -2.37 18.54 7.39
C TYR A 20 -2.56 20.06 7.24
N ALA A 21 -3.70 20.58 7.73
CA ALA A 21 -4.10 21.97 7.56
C ALA A 21 -3.05 22.99 8.03
N ASP A 22 -2.25 22.64 9.04
CA ASP A 22 -1.22 23.52 9.59
C ASP A 22 -0.01 23.67 8.64
N GLU A 23 0.31 22.63 7.87
CA GLU A 23 1.46 22.62 6.97
C GLU A 23 1.07 23.01 5.53
N ASN A 24 -0.08 22.56 5.09
CA ASN A 24 -0.59 22.84 3.74
C ASN A 24 -2.12 22.88 3.71
N PRO A 25 -2.73 24.06 3.94
CA PRO A 25 -4.18 24.21 4.03
C PRO A 25 -4.94 23.90 2.73
N SER A 26 -4.24 23.74 1.61
CA SER A 26 -4.85 23.38 0.31
C SER A 26 -4.95 21.87 0.09
N GLN A 27 -4.36 21.04 0.94
CA GLN A 27 -4.44 19.59 0.78
C GLN A 27 -5.84 19.06 1.11
N CYS A 28 -6.37 18.25 0.21
CA CYS A 28 -7.64 17.55 0.39
C CYS A 28 -7.50 16.07 0.03
N ILE A 29 -8.52 15.26 0.37
CA ILE A 29 -8.60 13.85 -0.01
C ILE A 29 -8.75 13.77 -1.54
N LEU A 30 -7.83 13.07 -2.19
CA LEU A 30 -7.87 12.83 -3.64
C LEU A 30 -8.69 11.57 -3.96
N THR A 31 -9.40 11.61 -5.08
CA THR A 31 -9.94 10.40 -5.70
C THR A 31 -8.79 9.63 -6.38
N MET A 32 -8.99 8.34 -6.65
CA MET A 32 -7.98 7.56 -7.38
C MET A 32 -7.74 8.11 -8.81
N GLU A 33 -8.76 8.68 -9.47
CA GLU A 33 -8.58 9.33 -10.77
C GLU A 33 -7.61 10.51 -10.66
N GLU A 34 -7.80 11.37 -9.65
CA GLU A 34 -6.92 12.52 -9.40
C GLU A 34 -5.49 12.09 -9.02
N VAL A 35 -5.33 10.97 -8.27
CA VAL A 35 -4.02 10.40 -7.97
C VAL A 35 -3.31 9.97 -9.25
N PHE A 36 -4.00 9.27 -10.16
CA PHE A 36 -3.43 8.87 -11.45
C PHE A 36 -3.04 10.07 -12.31
N ASP A 37 -3.88 11.11 -12.34
CA ASP A 37 -3.61 12.32 -13.12
C ASP A 37 -2.41 13.10 -12.56
N LEU A 38 -2.32 13.22 -11.25
CA LEU A 38 -1.19 13.84 -10.56
C LEU A 38 0.13 13.07 -10.80
N ALA A 39 0.08 11.74 -10.75
CA ALA A 39 1.24 10.88 -10.89
C ALA A 39 1.60 10.55 -12.36
N GLU A 40 0.81 10.98 -13.34
CA GLU A 40 0.88 10.55 -14.74
C GLU A 40 2.29 10.61 -15.33
N GLN A 41 3.00 11.73 -15.16
CA GLN A 41 4.36 11.89 -15.69
C GLN A 41 5.33 10.89 -15.05
N ARG A 42 5.22 10.65 -13.75
CA ARG A 42 6.08 9.71 -13.02
C ARG A 42 5.75 8.26 -13.36
N LEU A 43 4.48 7.95 -13.55
CA LEU A 43 4.03 6.61 -13.99
C LEU A 43 4.61 6.24 -15.36
N ARG A 44 4.70 7.22 -16.29
CA ARG A 44 5.36 7.01 -17.60
C ARG A 44 6.84 6.71 -17.48
N THR A 45 7.51 7.19 -16.45
CA THR A 45 8.94 6.97 -16.21
C THR A 45 9.24 5.79 -15.28
N GLY A 46 8.23 4.97 -14.96
CA GLY A 46 8.43 3.72 -14.22
C GLY A 46 7.99 3.73 -12.77
N LEU A 47 7.41 4.84 -12.26
CA LEU A 47 6.80 4.84 -10.93
C LEU A 47 5.75 3.73 -10.85
N LYS A 48 5.70 3.04 -9.71
CA LYS A 48 4.62 2.12 -9.37
C LYS A 48 3.81 2.69 -8.21
N LEU A 49 2.50 2.45 -8.24
CA LEU A 49 1.58 2.75 -7.15
C LEU A 49 1.27 1.46 -6.41
N ASN A 50 1.48 1.45 -5.11
CA ASN A 50 0.94 0.42 -4.23
C ASN A 50 -0.40 0.93 -3.68
N ILE A 51 -1.50 0.29 -4.10
CA ILE A 51 -2.86 0.68 -3.72
C ILE A 51 -3.36 -0.30 -2.66
N GLU A 52 -3.49 0.16 -1.43
CA GLU A 52 -3.99 -0.65 -0.33
C GLU A 52 -5.53 -0.63 -0.29
N LEU A 53 -6.13 -1.83 -0.36
CA LEU A 53 -7.57 -2.05 -0.24
C LEU A 53 -7.94 -2.24 1.24
N LYS A 54 -8.56 -1.22 1.84
CA LYS A 54 -8.97 -1.23 3.26
C LYS A 54 -10.41 -1.72 3.42
N THR A 55 -10.64 -3.02 3.19
CA THR A 55 -11.95 -3.67 3.17
C THR A 55 -12.19 -4.62 4.33
N SER A 56 -11.24 -4.78 5.25
CA SER A 56 -11.30 -5.76 6.33
C SER A 56 -12.37 -5.48 7.40
N VAL A 57 -12.71 -4.21 7.62
CA VAL A 57 -13.70 -3.80 8.63
C VAL A 57 -15.08 -3.57 7.99
N TYR A 58 -15.09 -2.88 6.85
CA TYR A 58 -16.30 -2.61 6.09
C TYR A 58 -16.11 -3.03 4.65
N PRO A 59 -16.98 -3.91 4.13
CA PRO A 59 -16.97 -4.23 2.72
C PRO A 59 -17.47 -3.02 1.90
N TYR A 60 -16.84 -2.80 0.75
CA TYR A 60 -17.27 -1.83 -0.25
C TYR A 60 -17.58 -2.57 -1.54
N PRO A 61 -18.80 -3.13 -1.70
CA PRO A 61 -19.14 -3.96 -2.84
C PRO A 61 -18.88 -3.27 -4.18
N GLY A 62 -18.15 -3.93 -5.07
CA GLY A 62 -17.79 -3.40 -6.40
C GLY A 62 -16.58 -2.46 -6.39
N MET A 63 -15.86 -2.32 -5.26
CA MET A 63 -14.69 -1.46 -5.20
C MET A 63 -13.54 -2.05 -6.02
N GLU A 64 -13.29 -3.34 -5.91
CA GLU A 64 -12.23 -4.03 -6.63
C GLU A 64 -12.45 -3.93 -8.14
N GLU A 65 -13.67 -4.16 -8.62
CA GLU A 65 -14.05 -4.05 -10.02
C GLU A 65 -13.81 -2.64 -10.56
N LYS A 66 -14.32 -1.63 -9.85
CA LYS A 66 -14.16 -0.21 -10.24
C LYS A 66 -12.71 0.22 -10.28
N LEU A 67 -11.92 -0.26 -9.31
CA LEU A 67 -10.51 0.09 -9.24
C LEU A 67 -9.73 -0.54 -10.40
N VAL A 68 -9.92 -1.84 -10.66
CA VAL A 68 -9.27 -2.52 -11.78
C VAL A 68 -9.69 -1.89 -13.12
N GLU A 69 -10.99 -1.61 -13.30
CA GLU A 69 -11.50 -0.91 -14.50
C GLU A 69 -10.82 0.46 -14.68
N LEU A 70 -10.70 1.25 -13.61
CA LEU A 70 -10.02 2.55 -13.65
C LEU A 70 -8.55 2.41 -14.06
N VAL A 71 -7.83 1.44 -13.49
CA VAL A 71 -6.42 1.16 -13.79
C VAL A 71 -6.24 0.83 -15.28
N TYR A 72 -7.12 0.00 -15.85
CA TYR A 72 -7.12 -0.33 -17.27
C TYR A 72 -7.49 0.87 -18.14
N LYS A 73 -8.50 1.64 -17.77
CA LYS A 73 -8.90 2.88 -18.45
C LYS A 73 -7.76 3.90 -18.52
N LYS A 74 -6.95 4.00 -17.47
CA LYS A 74 -5.77 4.86 -17.44
C LYS A 74 -4.56 4.24 -18.17
N GLY A 75 -4.62 2.97 -18.61
CA GLY A 75 -3.51 2.26 -19.27
C GLY A 75 -2.33 2.02 -18.32
N ARG A 76 -2.58 1.80 -17.03
CA ARG A 76 -1.56 1.74 -15.98
C ARG A 76 -1.48 0.39 -15.25
N ALA A 77 -2.00 -0.69 -15.82
CA ALA A 77 -1.98 -2.02 -15.22
C ALA A 77 -0.57 -2.48 -14.80
N GLY A 78 0.45 -2.18 -15.60
CA GLY A 78 1.85 -2.50 -15.26
C GLY A 78 2.48 -1.63 -14.18
N ASN A 79 1.80 -0.53 -13.78
CA ASN A 79 2.29 0.41 -12.78
C ASN A 79 1.63 0.23 -11.39
N VAL A 80 0.69 -0.71 -11.24
CA VAL A 80 -0.08 -0.88 -10.00
C VAL A 80 0.25 -2.18 -9.31
N VAL A 81 0.41 -2.12 -7.99
CA VAL A 81 0.40 -3.25 -7.08
C VAL A 81 -0.81 -3.07 -6.15
N TYR A 82 -1.67 -4.06 -6.09
CA TYR A 82 -2.78 -4.07 -5.14
C TYR A 82 -2.33 -4.74 -3.85
N SER A 83 -2.62 -4.14 -2.71
CA SER A 83 -2.29 -4.74 -1.42
C SER A 83 -3.46 -4.70 -0.44
N SER A 84 -3.52 -5.63 0.47
CA SER A 84 -4.53 -5.67 1.53
C SER A 84 -4.12 -6.59 2.68
N PHE A 85 -4.62 -6.29 3.89
CA PHE A 85 -4.66 -7.23 5.01
C PHE A 85 -5.76 -8.29 4.83
N TYR A 86 -6.72 -8.03 3.95
CA TYR A 86 -7.89 -8.88 3.71
C TYR A 86 -7.75 -9.63 2.39
N THR A 87 -7.45 -10.92 2.47
CA THR A 87 -7.11 -11.75 1.31
C THR A 87 -8.25 -11.87 0.30
N LEU A 88 -9.52 -11.84 0.74
CA LEU A 88 -10.66 -11.95 -0.18
C LEU A 88 -10.71 -10.81 -1.20
N SER A 89 -10.30 -9.58 -0.82
CA SER A 89 -10.18 -8.50 -1.82
C SER A 89 -9.06 -8.77 -2.82
N LEU A 90 -7.94 -9.37 -2.37
CA LEU A 90 -6.84 -9.75 -3.26
C LEU A 90 -7.23 -10.89 -4.21
N GLU A 91 -7.93 -11.89 -3.69
CA GLU A 91 -8.52 -12.98 -4.50
C GLU A 91 -9.48 -12.42 -5.55
N ARG A 92 -10.35 -11.47 -5.14
CA ARG A 92 -11.27 -10.80 -6.05
C ARG A 92 -10.55 -10.03 -7.15
N VAL A 93 -9.49 -9.27 -6.81
CA VAL A 93 -8.64 -8.60 -7.81
C VAL A 93 -8.03 -9.61 -8.77
N ARG A 94 -7.51 -10.74 -8.28
CA ARG A 94 -6.93 -11.82 -9.11
C ARG A 94 -7.96 -12.47 -10.04
N GLU A 95 -9.20 -12.63 -9.60
CA GLU A 95 -10.30 -13.13 -10.44
C GLU A 95 -10.62 -12.17 -11.60
N ILE A 96 -10.62 -10.85 -11.34
CA ILE A 96 -10.91 -9.83 -12.34
C ILE A 96 -9.73 -9.66 -13.30
N ASP A 97 -8.51 -9.60 -12.75
CA ASP A 97 -7.27 -9.47 -13.51
C ASP A 97 -6.25 -10.54 -13.09
N PRO A 98 -6.17 -11.66 -13.83
CA PRO A 98 -5.21 -12.72 -13.54
C PRO A 98 -3.73 -12.29 -13.60
N LYS A 99 -3.43 -11.11 -14.16
CA LYS A 99 -2.07 -10.56 -14.30
C LYS A 99 -1.79 -9.45 -13.28
N ALA A 100 -2.75 -9.10 -12.43
CA ALA A 100 -2.57 -8.08 -11.41
C ALA A 100 -1.37 -8.41 -10.51
N GLN A 101 -0.56 -7.41 -10.17
CA GLN A 101 0.46 -7.57 -9.16
C GLN A 101 -0.17 -7.41 -7.78
N ILE A 102 0.02 -8.40 -6.91
CA ILE A 102 -0.62 -8.46 -5.59
C ILE A 102 0.41 -8.60 -4.48
N GLY A 103 0.29 -7.78 -3.44
CA GLY A 103 1.05 -7.87 -2.20
C GLY A 103 0.14 -8.13 -1.00
N VAL A 104 0.43 -9.16 -0.22
CA VAL A 104 -0.34 -9.48 0.98
C VAL A 104 0.26 -8.82 2.22
N LEU A 105 -0.56 -8.06 2.95
CA LEU A 105 -0.17 -7.34 4.17
C LEU A 105 -0.43 -8.19 5.43
N ASP A 106 0.53 -8.17 6.35
CA ASP A 106 0.35 -8.65 7.72
C ASP A 106 1.39 -8.06 8.68
N GLY A 107 1.21 -8.32 9.99
CA GLY A 107 2.16 -7.96 11.03
C GLY A 107 3.42 -8.81 11.03
N LYS A 108 3.35 -10.09 10.60
CA LYS A 108 4.49 -11.01 10.53
C LYS A 108 4.70 -11.53 9.11
N VAL A 109 5.97 -11.78 8.77
CA VAL A 109 6.29 -12.33 7.44
C VAL A 109 5.81 -13.78 7.30
N SER A 110 5.79 -14.57 8.37
CA SER A 110 5.22 -15.92 8.37
C SER A 110 3.71 -15.92 8.08
N ASP A 111 2.97 -14.94 8.61
CA ASP A 111 1.54 -14.79 8.35
C ASP A 111 1.29 -14.35 6.90
N CYS A 112 2.10 -13.42 6.37
CA CYS A 112 2.07 -13.08 4.95
C CYS A 112 2.31 -14.32 4.08
N LEU A 113 3.31 -15.15 4.40
CA LEU A 113 3.65 -16.36 3.65
C LEU A 113 2.52 -17.40 3.69
N TYR A 114 1.83 -17.52 4.82
CA TYR A 114 0.65 -18.38 4.95
C TYR A 114 -0.49 -17.89 4.03
N LYS A 115 -0.81 -16.61 4.08
CA LYS A 115 -1.87 -15.98 3.28
C LYS A 115 -1.57 -15.98 1.77
N LEU A 116 -0.29 -15.83 1.39
CA LEU A 116 0.15 -15.79 0.00
C LEU A 116 -0.37 -16.96 -0.81
N ARG A 117 -0.41 -18.17 -0.22
CA ARG A 117 -0.86 -19.39 -0.90
C ARG A 117 -2.34 -19.34 -1.27
N GLY A 118 -3.17 -18.71 -0.43
CA GLY A 118 -4.63 -18.56 -0.69
C GLY A 118 -4.92 -17.55 -1.78
N CYS A 119 -4.37 -16.34 -1.68
CA CYS A 119 -4.64 -15.25 -2.61
C CYS A 119 -3.67 -15.18 -3.80
N GLN A 120 -2.73 -16.12 -3.93
CA GLN A 120 -1.71 -16.16 -5.00
C GLN A 120 -0.96 -14.82 -5.14
N ALA A 121 -0.55 -14.24 -4.00
CA ALA A 121 0.15 -12.97 -4.01
C ALA A 121 1.55 -13.09 -4.62
N ASP A 122 2.03 -12.02 -5.24
CA ASP A 122 3.35 -11.93 -5.87
C ASP A 122 4.42 -11.44 -4.87
N ALA A 123 3.99 -10.80 -3.76
CA ALA A 123 4.88 -10.22 -2.77
C ALA A 123 4.30 -10.32 -1.36
N LEU A 124 5.19 -10.35 -0.37
CA LEU A 124 4.88 -10.28 1.05
C LEU A 124 5.09 -8.85 1.54
N HIS A 125 4.11 -8.29 2.23
CA HIS A 125 4.19 -6.96 2.81
C HIS A 125 4.06 -7.03 4.34
N PRO A 126 5.11 -7.50 5.06
CA PRO A 126 5.09 -7.61 6.51
C PRO A 126 5.38 -6.25 7.17
N PHE A 127 5.04 -6.15 8.47
CA PHE A 127 5.61 -5.11 9.31
C PHE A 127 7.13 -5.36 9.46
N TRP A 128 7.95 -4.33 9.35
CA TRP A 128 9.41 -4.47 9.33
C TRP A 128 10.02 -5.15 10.59
N ARG A 129 9.35 -4.99 11.75
CA ARG A 129 9.74 -5.71 12.99
C ARG A 129 9.14 -7.11 13.11
N GLY A 130 8.30 -7.50 12.16
CA GLY A 130 7.66 -8.82 12.11
C GLY A 130 8.41 -9.84 11.25
N MET A 131 9.72 -9.66 11.07
CA MET A 131 10.58 -10.58 10.32
C MET A 131 10.93 -11.80 11.20
N ASP A 132 10.00 -12.74 11.31
CA ASP A 132 10.10 -13.95 12.15
C ASP A 132 10.60 -15.20 11.38
N LEU A 133 11.02 -15.03 10.14
CA LEU A 133 11.67 -16.04 9.31
C LEU A 133 13.09 -15.56 8.91
N THR A 134 13.98 -16.50 8.64
CA THR A 134 15.35 -16.19 8.20
C THR A 134 15.40 -15.74 6.74
N ALA A 135 16.42 -14.97 6.36
CA ALA A 135 16.63 -14.55 4.98
C ALA A 135 16.74 -15.75 4.01
N GLU A 136 17.29 -16.88 4.44
CA GLU A 136 17.37 -18.11 3.62
C GLU A 136 15.97 -18.70 3.38
N GLN A 137 15.07 -18.68 4.38
CA GLN A 137 13.68 -19.13 4.21
C GLN A 137 12.87 -18.20 3.31
N LEU A 138 13.30 -16.95 3.20
CA LEU A 138 12.63 -15.89 2.41
C LEU A 138 13.24 -15.74 1.00
N LYS A 139 14.25 -16.52 0.68
CA LYS A 139 14.93 -16.45 -0.62
C LYS A 139 13.97 -16.69 -1.78
N GLY A 140 13.98 -15.75 -2.73
CA GLY A 140 13.13 -15.82 -3.91
C GLY A 140 11.77 -15.14 -3.77
N TYR A 141 11.41 -14.66 -2.56
CA TYR A 141 10.23 -13.83 -2.37
C TYR A 141 10.59 -12.33 -2.50
N THR A 142 9.66 -11.57 -3.04
CA THR A 142 9.69 -10.10 -2.95
C THR A 142 9.08 -9.69 -1.62
N ILE A 143 9.84 -8.96 -0.79
CA ILE A 143 9.42 -8.56 0.56
C ILE A 143 9.45 -7.05 0.67
N ARG A 144 8.27 -6.43 0.72
CA ARG A 144 8.08 -4.99 0.88
C ARG A 144 7.63 -4.68 2.30
N ALA A 145 8.60 -4.44 3.18
CA ALA A 145 8.31 -4.20 4.59
C ALA A 145 7.74 -2.79 4.79
N TRP A 146 6.61 -2.70 5.50
CA TRP A 146 6.01 -1.42 5.88
C TRP A 146 6.44 -1.00 7.28
N MET A 147 6.58 0.32 7.45
CA MET A 147 6.96 0.94 8.71
C MET A 147 5.80 1.78 9.23
N SER A 148 5.49 1.65 10.53
CA SER A 148 4.52 2.52 11.19
C SER A 148 5.20 3.82 11.61
N GLY A 149 4.56 4.94 11.43
CA GLY A 149 5.11 6.21 11.87
C GLY A 149 4.09 7.35 11.94
N HIS A 150 2.91 7.15 11.38
CA HIS A 150 1.93 8.23 11.24
C HIS A 150 0.65 8.05 12.07
N LEU A 151 0.35 6.85 12.55
CA LEU A 151 -0.85 6.62 13.38
C LEU A 151 -0.66 7.06 14.83
N TYR A 152 0.58 7.14 15.25
CA TYR A 152 0.98 7.74 16.51
C TYR A 152 2.16 8.64 16.18
N PRO A 153 2.28 9.82 16.79
CA PRO A 153 3.48 10.62 16.70
C PRO A 153 4.59 9.91 17.48
N GLU A 154 4.93 8.71 17.06
CA GLU A 154 6.21 8.15 17.40
C GLU A 154 7.19 9.16 16.81
N LYS A 155 7.85 9.88 17.70
CA LYS A 155 9.03 10.66 17.36
C LYS A 155 9.82 9.79 16.39
N PRO A 156 10.28 10.32 15.26
CA PRO A 156 11.16 9.57 14.36
C PRO A 156 12.15 8.86 15.28
N THR A 157 12.19 7.54 15.20
CA THR A 157 13.13 6.75 16.01
C THR A 157 14.48 7.32 15.65
N GLY A 158 15.05 8.16 16.49
CA GLY A 158 16.13 9.12 16.20
C GLY A 158 17.39 8.55 15.52
N GLY A 159 17.26 7.45 14.77
CA GLY A 159 18.25 6.79 13.96
C GLY A 159 17.76 6.65 12.52
N ARG A 160 18.65 6.92 11.60
CA ARG A 160 18.47 6.62 10.19
C ARG A 160 18.34 5.09 10.02
N LEU A 161 17.45 4.64 9.14
CA LEU A 161 17.30 3.21 8.83
C LEU A 161 18.62 2.65 8.31
N ASP A 162 19.00 1.50 8.82
CA ASP A 162 20.13 0.71 8.30
C ASP A 162 19.61 -0.22 7.20
N PHE A 163 19.72 0.21 5.95
CA PHE A 163 19.26 -0.58 4.81
C PHE A 163 20.03 -1.90 4.67
N ALA A 164 21.34 -1.91 5.00
CA ALA A 164 22.12 -3.14 4.93
C ALA A 164 21.62 -4.19 5.94
N GLN A 165 21.22 -3.75 7.13
CA GLN A 165 20.60 -4.63 8.11
C GLN A 165 19.25 -5.17 7.64
N LEU A 166 18.41 -4.32 7.01
CA LEU A 166 17.11 -4.72 6.50
C LEU A 166 17.26 -5.73 5.34
N GLU A 167 18.17 -5.49 4.41
CA GLU A 167 18.51 -6.43 3.34
C GLU A 167 19.02 -7.76 3.88
N ALA A 168 19.87 -7.74 4.92
CA ALA A 168 20.35 -8.95 5.57
C ALA A 168 19.25 -9.79 6.23
N GLN A 169 18.10 -9.18 6.53
CA GLN A 169 16.90 -9.87 7.01
C GLN A 169 16.01 -10.42 5.86
N GLY A 170 16.38 -10.15 4.61
CA GLY A 170 15.63 -10.59 3.42
C GLY A 170 14.62 -9.58 2.90
N ILE A 171 14.60 -8.35 3.42
CA ILE A 171 13.72 -7.27 2.92
C ILE A 171 14.27 -6.77 1.59
N THR A 172 13.43 -6.73 0.56
CA THR A 172 13.80 -6.28 -0.79
C THR A 172 13.42 -4.83 -1.05
N ASP A 173 12.34 -4.36 -0.44
CA ASP A 173 11.79 -3.02 -0.62
C ASP A 173 11.19 -2.50 0.69
N ILE A 174 11.06 -1.19 0.82
CA ILE A 174 10.59 -0.56 2.05
C ILE A 174 9.45 0.42 1.72
N ILE A 175 8.40 0.37 2.51
CA ILE A 175 7.26 1.29 2.44
C ILE A 175 7.40 2.29 3.59
N LEU A 176 7.69 3.55 3.26
CA LEU A 176 7.93 4.66 4.19
C LEU A 176 6.90 5.76 4.02
N ASN A 177 6.67 6.52 5.10
CA ASN A 177 5.87 7.75 5.04
C ASN A 177 6.69 8.96 4.57
N GLU A 178 7.98 8.99 4.86
CA GLU A 178 8.90 10.10 4.55
C GLU A 178 10.09 9.60 3.74
N PRO A 179 9.88 9.11 2.51
CA PRO A 179 10.96 8.57 1.68
C PRO A 179 11.98 9.63 1.28
N GLU A 180 11.60 10.92 1.26
CA GLU A 180 12.45 12.06 0.91
C GLU A 180 13.67 12.16 1.81
N ALA A 181 13.58 11.71 3.06
CA ALA A 181 14.70 11.68 4.00
C ALA A 181 15.84 10.77 3.53
N TYR A 182 15.57 9.85 2.59
CA TYR A 182 16.49 8.83 2.07
C TYR A 182 16.78 8.96 0.58
N LEU A 183 16.00 9.74 -0.16
CA LEU A 183 16.27 10.06 -1.56
C LEU A 183 17.30 11.18 -1.62
N LYS A 184 18.41 10.96 -2.33
CA LYS A 184 19.43 11.99 -2.61
C LYS A 184 19.18 12.59 -3.98
#